data_d2f416a9b50e176570f59b1f9e1f952f
#
_entry.id   d2f416a9b50e176570f59b1f9e1f952f
#
_cell.length_a   1.000
_cell.length_b   1.000
_cell.length_c   1.000
_cell.angle_alpha   90.00
_cell.angle_beta   90.00
_cell.angle_gamma   90.00
#
_symmetry.space_group_name_H-M   'P 1'
#
loop_
_entity.id
_entity.type
_entity.pdbx_description
1 polymer ?
#
loop_
_entity_poly.entity_id
_entity_poly.type
_entity_poly.pdbx_seq_one_letter_code
_entity_poly.pdbx_strand_id
1 'polypeptide(L)'
;RTMNLSTTKRELTEKQQNFLANLIETKGDLKLSAELAGYSSNHYQIINSLRQEIVDLASTVLAREAPKAAFKLIEVMESDTAIPQANVKLQAAQTILDRVGVSKTERLDIHQNVNGGIFILPAKETIELKREEDYEEIDQ
;
A
#
# COMPACT_ATOMS: atom_id res chain seq x y z
N ARG A 1 -10.35 25.50 15.51
CA ARG A 1 -9.49 25.90 14.40
C ARG A 1 -9.24 24.71 13.50
N THR A 2 -9.98 24.65 12.44
CA THR A 2 -9.79 23.62 11.44
C THR A 2 -8.55 23.98 10.64
N MET A 3 -7.51 23.20 10.80
CA MET A 3 -6.42 23.24 9.85
C MET A 3 -6.91 22.66 8.54
N ASN A 4 -7.21 23.52 7.60
CA ASN A 4 -7.34 23.11 6.23
C ASN A 4 -5.96 22.73 5.73
N LEU A 5 -5.62 21.47 5.91
CA LEU A 5 -4.59 20.85 5.12
C LEU A 5 -5.17 20.65 3.71
N SER A 6 -5.39 21.76 3.06
CA SER A 6 -5.53 21.77 1.64
C SER A 6 -4.18 21.31 1.10
N THR A 7 -4.06 20.04 0.87
CA THR A 7 -3.04 19.52 -0.03
C THR A 7 -3.35 20.14 -1.38
N THR A 8 -2.82 21.31 -1.60
CA THR A 8 -2.86 21.94 -2.91
C THR A 8 -2.18 20.96 -3.85
N LYS A 9 -3.01 20.31 -4.64
CA LYS A 9 -2.53 19.42 -5.68
C LYS A 9 -1.63 20.28 -6.56
N ARG A 10 -0.36 19.91 -6.60
CA ARG A 10 0.65 20.62 -7.39
C ARG A 10 0.19 20.73 -8.82
N GLU A 11 0.23 21.93 -9.36
CA GLU A 11 -0.03 22.13 -10.78
C GLU A 11 1.11 21.52 -11.61
N LEU A 12 0.71 20.65 -12.52
CA LEU A 12 1.64 19.95 -13.39
C LEU A 12 1.75 20.69 -14.72
N THR A 13 2.94 20.73 -15.28
CA THR A 13 3.13 21.24 -16.63
C THR A 13 2.49 20.29 -17.63
N GLU A 14 2.16 20.80 -18.81
CA GLU A 14 1.59 20.00 -19.89
C GLU A 14 2.46 18.76 -20.20
N LYS A 15 3.75 18.93 -20.21
CA LYS A 15 4.70 17.85 -20.46
C LYS A 15 4.66 16.77 -19.38
N GLN A 16 4.49 17.17 -18.12
CA GLN A 16 4.33 16.23 -17.00
C GLN A 16 3.00 15.50 -17.07
N GLN A 17 1.95 16.19 -17.45
CA GLN A 17 0.63 15.57 -17.65
C GLN A 17 0.68 14.54 -18.77
N ASN A 18 1.35 14.85 -19.87
CA ASN A 18 1.53 13.92 -20.99
C ASN A 18 2.33 12.68 -20.55
N PHE A 19 3.35 12.86 -19.74
CA PHE A 19 4.10 11.75 -19.18
C PHE A 19 3.20 10.79 -18.40
N LEU A 20 2.36 11.31 -17.50
CA LEU A 20 1.45 10.50 -16.70
C LEU A 20 0.38 9.80 -17.56
N ALA A 21 -0.15 10.50 -18.56
CA ALA A 21 -1.08 9.90 -19.51
C ALA A 21 -0.44 8.75 -20.29
N ASN A 22 0.80 8.96 -20.74
CA ASN A 22 1.55 7.94 -21.46
C ASN A 22 1.84 6.71 -20.61
N LEU A 23 1.96 6.86 -19.27
CA LEU A 23 2.13 5.71 -18.37
C LEU A 23 0.96 4.74 -18.43
N ILE A 24 -0.24 5.24 -18.60
CA ILE A 24 -1.43 4.40 -18.76
C ILE A 24 -1.37 3.68 -20.11
N GLU A 25 -1.06 4.41 -21.16
CA GLU A 25 -1.00 3.89 -22.53
C GLU A 25 0.09 2.82 -22.69
N THR A 26 1.24 3.05 -22.10
CA THR A 26 2.39 2.13 -22.16
C THR A 26 2.33 1.01 -21.12
N LYS A 27 1.27 0.95 -20.33
CA LYS A 27 1.10 -0.04 -19.26
C LYS A 27 2.24 0.00 -18.22
N GLY A 28 2.71 1.20 -17.91
CA GLY A 28 3.67 1.42 -16.85
C GLY A 28 5.14 1.48 -17.27
N ASP A 29 5.42 1.56 -18.56
CA ASP A 29 6.79 1.75 -19.04
C ASP A 29 7.24 3.19 -18.82
N LEU A 30 8.01 3.41 -17.76
CA LEU A 30 8.47 4.75 -17.35
C LEU A 30 9.38 5.40 -18.40
N LYS A 31 10.27 4.62 -18.98
CA LYS A 31 11.22 5.14 -19.96
C LYS A 31 10.52 5.56 -21.24
N LEU A 32 9.71 4.68 -21.80
CA LEU A 32 8.97 4.95 -23.02
C LEU A 32 7.99 6.13 -22.82
N SER A 33 7.34 6.19 -21.68
CA SER A 33 6.42 7.28 -21.36
C SER A 33 7.12 8.63 -21.32
N ALA A 34 8.33 8.66 -20.76
CA ALA A 34 9.14 9.87 -20.72
C ALA A 34 9.60 10.30 -22.13
N GLU A 35 10.02 9.35 -22.93
CA GLU A 35 10.42 9.63 -24.31
C GLU A 35 9.26 10.17 -25.13
N LEU A 36 8.08 9.57 -25.02
CA LEU A 36 6.88 10.02 -25.72
C LEU A 36 6.41 11.41 -25.26
N ALA A 37 6.66 11.74 -23.99
CA ALA A 37 6.35 13.08 -23.47
C ALA A 37 7.38 14.13 -23.87
N GLY A 38 8.48 13.74 -24.50
CA GLY A 38 9.51 14.65 -24.97
C GLY A 38 10.69 14.85 -24.01
N TYR A 39 10.89 13.95 -23.07
CA TYR A 39 12.05 13.96 -22.20
C TYR A 39 13.17 13.12 -22.84
N SER A 40 14.23 13.75 -23.30
CA SER A 40 15.20 13.09 -24.16
C SER A 40 16.38 12.46 -23.43
N SER A 41 16.72 12.86 -22.22
CA SER A 41 17.99 12.42 -21.66
C SER A 41 18.01 12.10 -20.17
N ASN A 42 17.14 12.61 -19.35
CA ASN A 42 17.25 12.37 -17.92
C ASN A 42 15.92 11.92 -17.32
N HIS A 43 15.60 10.67 -17.59
CA HIS A 43 14.36 10.06 -17.12
C HIS A 43 14.28 10.00 -15.58
N TYR A 44 15.43 9.88 -14.91
CA TYR A 44 15.44 9.79 -13.45
C TYR A 44 14.94 11.06 -12.77
N GLN A 45 15.29 12.22 -13.30
CA GLN A 45 14.83 13.47 -12.70
C GLN A 45 13.33 13.63 -12.77
N ILE A 46 12.74 13.34 -13.92
CA ILE A 46 11.30 13.46 -14.06
C ILE A 46 10.56 12.40 -13.23
N ILE A 47 11.07 11.20 -13.18
CA ILE A 47 10.48 10.14 -12.37
C ILE A 47 10.52 10.50 -10.88
N ASN A 48 11.64 11.00 -10.40
CA ASN A 48 11.78 11.42 -9.01
C ASN A 48 10.90 12.61 -8.67
N SER A 49 10.80 13.57 -9.59
CA SER A 49 9.97 14.76 -9.35
C SER A 49 8.48 14.46 -9.34
N LEU A 50 8.06 13.43 -10.05
CA LEU A 50 6.67 13.01 -10.14
C LEU A 50 6.37 11.73 -9.34
N ARG A 51 7.22 11.39 -8.39
CA ARG A 51 7.08 10.16 -7.60
C ARG A 51 5.71 10.02 -6.97
N GLN A 52 5.22 11.08 -6.35
CA GLN A 52 3.92 11.05 -5.69
C GLN A 52 2.79 10.87 -6.68
N GLU A 53 2.85 11.57 -7.79
CA GLU A 53 1.85 11.49 -8.85
C GLU A 53 1.83 10.10 -9.50
N ILE A 54 2.99 9.47 -9.64
CA ILE A 54 3.09 8.10 -10.14
C ILE A 54 2.44 7.11 -9.17
N VAL A 55 2.69 7.26 -7.87
CA VAL A 55 2.07 6.43 -6.83
C VAL A 55 0.55 6.62 -6.83
N ASP A 56 0.09 7.85 -6.91
CA ASP A 56 -1.34 8.16 -6.95
C ASP A 56 -2.00 7.55 -8.21
N LEU A 57 -1.31 7.61 -9.33
CA LEU A 57 -1.78 6.99 -10.57
C LEU A 57 -1.88 5.47 -10.42
N ALA A 58 -0.88 4.83 -9.85
CA ALA A 58 -0.89 3.39 -9.60
C ALA A 58 -2.06 3.00 -8.69
N SER A 59 -2.31 3.77 -7.64
CA SER A 59 -3.45 3.55 -6.74
C SER A 59 -4.78 3.69 -7.47
N THR A 60 -4.88 4.65 -8.36
CA THR A 60 -6.08 4.85 -9.19
C THR A 60 -6.32 3.68 -10.13
N VAL A 61 -5.27 3.17 -10.75
CA VAL A 61 -5.36 1.99 -11.63
C VAL A 61 -5.81 0.76 -10.84
N LEU A 62 -5.24 0.53 -9.65
CA LEU A 62 -5.66 -0.58 -8.79
C LEU A 62 -7.13 -0.45 -8.37
N ALA A 63 -7.56 0.75 -8.00
CA ALA A 63 -8.95 1.01 -7.65
C ALA A 63 -9.90 0.72 -8.81
N ARG A 64 -9.49 1.06 -10.02
CA ARG A 64 -10.27 0.79 -11.24
C ARG A 64 -10.40 -0.71 -11.51
N GLU A 65 -9.37 -1.48 -11.22
CA GLU A 65 -9.38 -2.92 -11.44
C GLU A 65 -10.01 -3.71 -10.28
N ALA A 66 -10.28 -3.08 -9.15
CA ALA A 66 -10.83 -3.74 -7.97
C ALA A 66 -12.15 -4.49 -8.24
N PRO A 67 -13.14 -3.92 -8.96
CA PRO A 67 -14.35 -4.67 -9.28
C PRO A 67 -14.08 -5.92 -10.10
N LYS A 68 -13.16 -5.85 -11.03
CA LYS A 68 -12.75 -6.98 -11.86
C LYS A 68 -12.09 -8.07 -11.01
N ALA A 69 -11.25 -7.70 -10.06
CA ALA A 69 -10.67 -8.62 -9.11
C ALA A 69 -11.73 -9.32 -8.26
N ALA A 70 -12.73 -8.59 -7.79
CA ALA A 70 -13.84 -9.14 -7.03
C ALA A 70 -14.64 -10.15 -7.84
N PHE A 71 -14.97 -9.85 -9.09
CA PHE A 71 -15.65 -10.78 -9.98
C PHE A 71 -14.84 -12.02 -10.28
N LYS A 72 -13.51 -11.87 -10.37
CA LYS A 72 -12.63 -13.01 -10.59
C LYS A 72 -12.63 -13.97 -9.40
N LEU A 73 -12.67 -13.45 -8.18
CA LEU A 73 -12.81 -14.27 -6.98
C LEU A 73 -14.12 -15.05 -6.99
N ILE A 74 -15.22 -14.40 -7.34
CA ILE A 74 -16.55 -15.03 -7.43
C ILE A 74 -16.53 -16.12 -8.51
N GLU A 75 -15.97 -15.85 -9.67
CA GLU A 75 -15.84 -16.83 -10.76
C GLU A 75 -15.09 -18.07 -10.33
N VAL A 76 -13.97 -17.91 -9.63
CA VAL A 76 -13.19 -19.05 -9.13
C VAL A 76 -13.98 -19.85 -8.09
N MET A 77 -14.73 -19.16 -7.23
CA MET A 77 -15.54 -19.77 -6.21
C MET A 77 -16.71 -20.61 -6.79
N GLU A 78 -17.33 -20.12 -7.84
CA GLU A 78 -18.51 -20.74 -8.45
C GLU A 78 -18.17 -21.76 -9.56
N SER A 79 -16.91 -21.89 -9.90
CA SER A 79 -16.50 -22.78 -10.99
C SER A 79 -16.59 -24.23 -10.59
N ASP A 80 -17.33 -25.00 -11.36
CA ASP A 80 -17.42 -26.47 -11.23
C ASP A 80 -16.33 -27.20 -11.99
N THR A 81 -15.57 -26.48 -12.82
CA THR A 81 -14.51 -27.02 -13.62
C THR A 81 -13.14 -26.51 -13.14
N ALA A 82 -12.12 -27.31 -13.39
CA ALA A 82 -10.76 -26.89 -13.05
C ALA A 82 -10.34 -25.65 -13.86
N ILE A 83 -9.96 -24.60 -13.15
CA ILE A 83 -9.44 -23.38 -13.78
C ILE A 83 -7.91 -23.46 -13.74
N PRO A 84 -7.23 -23.36 -14.90
CA PRO A 84 -5.77 -23.34 -14.92
C PRO A 84 -5.22 -22.21 -14.05
N GLN A 85 -4.26 -22.54 -13.20
CA GLN A 85 -3.61 -21.57 -12.31
C GLN A 85 -4.59 -20.81 -11.41
N ALA A 86 -5.64 -21.46 -10.96
CA ALA A 86 -6.66 -20.83 -10.11
C ALA A 86 -6.06 -20.19 -8.87
N ASN A 87 -5.12 -20.84 -8.21
CA ASN A 87 -4.47 -20.30 -7.02
C ASN A 87 -3.72 -19.01 -7.31
N VAL A 88 -3.02 -18.92 -8.42
CA VAL A 88 -2.29 -17.72 -8.82
C VAL A 88 -3.23 -16.58 -9.12
N LYS A 89 -4.30 -16.85 -9.86
CA LYS A 89 -5.33 -15.85 -10.17
C LYS A 89 -6.04 -15.35 -8.92
N LEU A 90 -6.32 -16.25 -8.00
CA LEU A 90 -6.95 -15.92 -6.72
C LEU A 90 -6.06 -15.02 -5.88
N GLN A 91 -4.78 -15.36 -5.77
CA GLN A 91 -3.81 -14.54 -5.04
C GLN A 91 -3.65 -13.16 -5.66
N ALA A 92 -3.60 -13.06 -6.97
CA ALA A 92 -3.52 -11.78 -7.67
C ALA A 92 -4.74 -10.92 -7.38
N ALA A 93 -5.95 -11.48 -7.46
CA ALA A 93 -7.18 -10.77 -7.16
C ALA A 93 -7.24 -10.32 -5.71
N GLN A 94 -6.86 -11.17 -4.77
CA GLN A 94 -6.79 -10.82 -3.35
C GLN A 94 -5.81 -9.71 -3.08
N THR A 95 -4.65 -9.74 -3.74
CA THR A 95 -3.64 -8.69 -3.60
C THR A 95 -4.17 -7.34 -4.07
N ILE A 96 -4.87 -7.30 -5.18
CA ILE A 96 -5.50 -6.06 -5.68
C ILE A 96 -6.52 -5.54 -4.68
N LEU A 97 -7.39 -6.39 -4.18
CA LEU A 97 -8.42 -6.00 -3.21
C LEU A 97 -7.82 -5.51 -1.90
N ASP A 98 -6.77 -6.15 -1.41
CA ASP A 98 -6.07 -5.73 -0.21
C ASP A 98 -5.43 -4.36 -0.38
N ARG A 99 -4.87 -4.08 -1.54
CA ARG A 99 -4.24 -2.80 -1.85
C ARG A 99 -5.23 -1.65 -1.91
N VAL A 100 -6.44 -1.90 -2.36
CA VAL A 100 -7.48 -0.86 -2.38
C VAL A 100 -8.29 -0.77 -1.09
N GLY A 101 -7.97 -1.58 -0.10
CA GLY A 101 -8.58 -1.48 1.22
C GLY A 101 -9.74 -2.42 1.47
N VAL A 102 -10.06 -3.32 0.55
CA VAL A 102 -11.07 -4.37 0.77
C VAL A 102 -10.35 -5.56 1.37
N SER A 103 -10.03 -5.48 2.63
CA SER A 103 -9.23 -6.50 3.30
C SER A 103 -9.97 -7.12 4.47
N LYS A 104 -9.42 -8.21 4.98
CA LYS A 104 -9.95 -8.89 6.14
C LYS A 104 -9.82 -8.05 7.41
N THR A 105 -10.63 -8.36 8.37
CA THR A 105 -10.72 -7.63 9.63
C THR A 105 -9.50 -7.72 10.53
N GLU A 106 -8.58 -8.59 10.28
CA GLU A 106 -7.38 -8.75 11.10
C GLU A 106 -6.53 -7.49 11.19
N ARG A 107 -6.68 -6.60 10.27
CA ARG A 107 -6.00 -5.31 10.32
C ARG A 107 -6.35 -4.46 11.53
N LEU A 108 -7.56 -4.60 12.00
CA LEU A 108 -8.02 -3.80 13.12
C LEU A 108 -7.30 -4.15 14.40
N ASP A 109 -6.94 -5.39 14.56
CA ASP A 109 -6.25 -5.87 15.74
C ASP A 109 -4.87 -5.26 15.89
N ILE A 110 -4.20 -5.03 14.78
CA ILE A 110 -2.89 -4.42 14.78
C ILE A 110 -2.94 -2.99 15.29
N HIS A 111 -3.94 -2.25 14.90
CA HIS A 111 -4.09 -0.87 15.33
C HIS A 111 -4.36 -0.75 16.82
N GLN A 112 -5.13 -1.66 17.36
CA GLN A 112 -5.40 -1.69 18.78
C GLN A 112 -4.13 -1.94 19.57
N ASN A 113 -3.32 -2.83 19.10
CA ASN A 113 -2.05 -3.15 19.75
C ASN A 113 -1.09 -1.97 19.77
N VAL A 114 -1.08 -1.19 18.73
CA VAL A 114 -0.25 0.01 18.68
C VAL A 114 -0.69 1.04 19.68
N ASN A 115 -2.00 1.20 19.84
CA ASN A 115 -2.51 2.15 20.80
C ASN A 115 -2.32 1.70 22.23
N GLY A 116 -2.36 0.43 22.45
CA GLY A 116 -2.14 -0.13 23.75
C GLY A 116 -0.75 0.05 24.23
N GLY A 117 -0.01 0.48 23.50
CA GLY A 117 1.10 0.75 23.97
C GLY A 117 1.88 0.22 24.32
N ILE A 118 1.77 0.10 23.98
CA ILE A 118 2.43 0.04 24.12
C ILE A 118 3.10 -0.53 24.72
N PHE A 119 3.22 -1.02 24.87
CA PHE A 119 3.55 -1.75 25.01
C PHE A 119 3.61 -2.62 25.55
N ILE A 120 3.12 -2.78 26.12
CA ILE A 120 3.05 -4.05 26.19
C ILE A 120 4.17 -4.83 26.64
N LEU A 121 5.21 -4.61 26.13
CA LEU A 121 6.45 -5.10 26.57
C LEU A 121 6.74 -4.78 28.01
N PRO A 122 6.29 -3.68 28.51
CA PRO A 122 6.55 -3.26 29.88
C PRO A 122 6.07 -4.21 30.97
N ALA A 123 5.03 -4.94 30.71
CA ALA A 123 4.49 -5.80 31.74
C ALA A 123 5.46 -6.86 32.19
N LYS A 124 6.22 -7.40 31.30
CA LYS A 124 7.21 -8.42 31.65
C LYS A 124 8.39 -7.86 32.41
N GLU A 125 8.81 -6.70 32.04
CA GLU A 125 9.91 -6.04 32.69
C GLU A 125 9.60 -5.70 34.14
N THR A 126 8.39 -5.29 34.37
CA THR A 126 7.94 -4.94 35.73
C THR A 126 8.00 -6.14 36.65
N ILE A 127 7.66 -7.30 36.17
CA ILE A 127 7.71 -8.52 36.98
C ILE A 127 9.13 -8.89 37.34
N GLU A 128 10.04 -8.72 36.43
CA GLU A 128 11.44 -9.02 36.68
C GLU A 128 12.06 -8.14 37.73
N LEU A 129 11.74 -6.87 37.69
CA LEU A 129 12.21 -5.92 38.68
C LEU A 129 11.77 -6.28 40.10
N LYS A 130 10.56 -6.75 40.23
CA LYS A 130 10.07 -7.17 41.54
C LYS A 130 10.82 -8.35 42.11
N ARG A 131 11.25 -9.25 41.26
CA ARG A 131 12.05 -10.39 41.72
C ARG A 131 13.40 -9.97 42.26
N GLU A 132 13.99 -9.01 41.61
CA GLU A 132 15.29 -8.50 42.07
C GLU A 132 15.18 -7.87 43.44
N GLU A 133 14.14 -7.14 43.67
CA GLU A 133 13.89 -6.56 44.98
C GLU A 133 13.72 -7.62 46.07
N ASP A 134 13.03 -8.68 45.73
CA ASP A 134 12.79 -9.76 46.65
C ASP A 134 14.10 -10.44 47.05
N TYR A 135 15.02 -10.54 46.12
CA TYR A 135 16.32 -11.13 46.41
C TYR A 135 17.17 -10.27 47.34
N GLU A 136 17.08 -8.99 47.18
CA GLU A 136 17.81 -8.09 48.05
C GLU A 136 17.35 -8.17 49.51
N GLU A 137 16.07 -8.34 49.71
CA GLU A 137 15.50 -8.48 51.03
C GLU A 137 15.97 -9.77 51.72
N ILE A 138 16.17 -10.81 50.97
CA ILE A 138 16.59 -12.09 51.52
C ILE A 138 18.02 -12.06 52.01
N ASP A 139 18.85 -11.30 51.36
CA ASP A 139 20.27 -11.21 51.72
C ASP A 139 20.52 -10.42 52.99
N GLN A 140 19.54 -9.77 53.49
CA GLN A 140 19.62 -9.11 54.75
C GLN A 140 19.21 -10.05 55.90
#